data_0d18d9bce3a2ea3d2b8ce6166af1a2d5
#
_entry.id   0d18d9bce3a2ea3d2b8ce6166af1a2d5
#
_cell.length_a   1.000
_cell.length_b   1.000
_cell.length_c   1.000
_cell.angle_alpha   90.00
_cell.angle_beta   90.00
_cell.angle_gamma   90.00
#
_symmetry.space_group_name_H-M   'P 1'
#
loop_
_entity.id
_entity.type
_entity.pdbx_description
1 polymer ?
#
loop_
_entity_poly.entity_id
_entity_poly.type
_entity_poly.pdbx_seq_one_letter_code
_entity_poly.pdbx_strand_id
1 'polypeptide(L)'
;MDGLPPPPVQPKVNPEKEGLMSVANRLERLLEKSGADFEVIDHPLAFTAQEEAAASHVPGRHWAKTVAVLVEGEPALAVVPATRRLDLEKLRRVVGSETVEIAREAEFQGLYPDCDLGAMPPFGELYGQRTFIDETLREEERIAFHAGDHRTAIEMSYTDFERLCEPVPADLSGPPREQV
;
A
#
# COMPACT_ATOMS: atom_id res chain seq x y z
N MET A 1 -20.59 34.81 37.51
CA MET A 1 -21.39 33.77 36.85
C MET A 1 -20.57 33.31 35.63
N ASP A 2 -19.81 32.26 35.87
CA ASP A 2 -18.88 31.76 34.86
C ASP A 2 -19.61 30.79 33.92
N GLY A 3 -19.85 31.26 32.70
CA GLY A 3 -20.42 30.43 31.64
C GLY A 3 -19.37 29.40 31.19
N LEU A 4 -19.66 28.11 31.32
CA LEU A 4 -18.87 27.06 30.74
C LEU A 4 -18.70 27.32 29.23
N PRO A 5 -17.49 27.10 28.69
CA PRO A 5 -17.30 27.16 27.24
C PRO A 5 -18.21 26.12 26.57
N PRO A 6 -18.75 26.42 25.38
CA PRO A 6 -19.57 25.45 24.65
C PRO A 6 -18.74 24.18 24.36
N PRO A 7 -19.36 23.00 24.36
CA PRO A 7 -18.67 21.75 24.05
C PRO A 7 -18.08 21.83 22.65
N PRO A 8 -16.94 21.17 22.38
CA PRO A 8 -16.33 21.17 21.06
C PRO A 8 -17.33 20.65 20.04
N VAL A 9 -17.48 21.42 18.96
CA VAL A 9 -18.34 21.05 17.83
C VAL A 9 -17.78 19.77 17.24
N GLN A 10 -18.47 18.67 17.49
CA GLN A 10 -18.15 17.42 16.81
C GLN A 10 -18.40 17.61 15.31
N PRO A 11 -17.48 17.18 14.42
CA PRO A 11 -17.73 17.25 13.01
C PRO A 11 -19.01 16.47 12.71
N LYS A 12 -19.96 17.13 12.03
CA LYS A 12 -21.19 16.47 11.58
C LYS A 12 -20.79 15.36 10.61
N VAL A 13 -20.79 14.13 11.07
CA VAL A 13 -20.64 12.95 10.24
C VAL A 13 -21.84 12.89 9.31
N ASN A 14 -21.59 13.00 8.01
CA ASN A 14 -22.63 12.93 7.01
C ASN A 14 -23.03 11.45 6.82
N PRO A 15 -24.26 11.04 7.22
CA PRO A 15 -24.67 9.63 7.21
C PRO A 15 -24.66 8.99 5.79
N GLU A 16 -24.64 9.78 4.74
CA GLU A 16 -24.53 9.27 3.36
C GLU A 16 -23.11 8.79 3.01
N LYS A 17 -22.09 9.09 3.83
CA LYS A 17 -20.70 8.63 3.67
C LYS A 17 -20.36 7.39 4.51
N GLU A 18 -21.26 6.91 5.35
CA GLU A 18 -21.04 5.68 6.13
C GLU A 18 -21.06 4.39 5.28
N GLY A 19 -21.49 4.46 4.04
CA GLY A 19 -21.51 3.30 3.13
C GLY A 19 -20.19 2.94 2.46
N LEU A 20 -19.20 3.85 2.41
CA LEU A 20 -17.86 3.60 1.87
C LEU A 20 -16.80 4.11 2.83
N MET A 21 -16.40 3.27 3.77
CA MET A 21 -15.20 3.54 4.55
C MET A 21 -14.00 3.57 3.60
N SER A 22 -13.18 4.62 3.68
CA SER A 22 -11.95 4.71 2.91
C SER A 22 -11.06 3.50 3.18
N VAL A 23 -10.22 3.14 2.22
CA VAL A 23 -9.26 2.03 2.41
C VAL A 23 -8.36 2.27 3.62
N ALA A 24 -7.96 3.53 3.86
CA ALA A 24 -7.19 3.90 5.04
C ALA A 24 -7.91 3.49 6.34
N ASN A 25 -9.18 3.82 6.46
CA ASN A 25 -9.96 3.45 7.65
C ASN A 25 -10.14 1.93 7.78
N ARG A 26 -10.33 1.21 6.68
CA ARG A 26 -10.43 -0.26 6.70
C ARG A 26 -9.11 -0.90 7.14
N LEU A 27 -8.01 -0.38 6.62
CA LEU A 27 -6.67 -0.85 6.94
C LEU A 27 -6.32 -0.56 8.40
N GLU A 28 -6.53 0.67 8.88
CA GLU A 28 -6.28 1.03 10.28
C GLU A 28 -7.07 0.13 11.24
N ARG A 29 -8.36 -0.12 10.97
CA ARG A 29 -9.18 -1.04 11.77
C ARG A 29 -8.65 -2.48 11.76
N LEU A 30 -8.16 -2.95 10.62
CA LEU A 30 -7.55 -4.27 10.52
C LEU A 30 -6.31 -4.35 11.41
N LEU A 31 -5.44 -3.35 11.33
CA LEU A 31 -4.21 -3.29 12.10
C LEU A 31 -4.49 -3.16 13.61
N GLU A 32 -5.39 -2.27 14.02
CA GLU A 32 -5.79 -2.10 15.42
C GLU A 32 -6.37 -3.40 16.02
N LYS A 33 -7.31 -4.05 15.32
CA LYS A 33 -7.93 -5.29 15.79
C LYS A 33 -6.94 -6.45 15.88
N SER A 34 -5.92 -6.45 15.05
CA SER A 34 -4.90 -7.51 15.02
C SER A 34 -3.83 -7.36 16.11
N GLY A 35 -3.77 -6.20 16.76
CA GLY A 35 -2.71 -5.85 17.71
C GLY A 35 -1.35 -5.62 17.04
N ALA A 36 -1.33 -5.30 15.74
CA ALA A 36 -0.09 -5.03 15.01
C ALA A 36 0.61 -3.77 15.53
N ASP A 37 1.94 -3.79 15.48
CA ASP A 37 2.76 -2.61 15.75
C ASP A 37 2.89 -1.76 14.48
N PHE A 38 2.20 -0.62 14.44
CA PHE A 38 2.20 0.28 13.30
C PHE A 38 2.14 1.74 13.70
N GLU A 39 2.60 2.61 12.81
CA GLU A 39 2.51 4.06 12.92
C GLU A 39 1.90 4.64 11.63
N VAL A 40 1.07 5.66 11.79
CA VAL A 40 0.55 6.47 10.67
C VAL A 40 1.46 7.68 10.51
N ILE A 41 1.98 7.89 9.31
CA ILE A 41 2.90 8.97 8.97
C ILE A 41 2.21 9.90 7.96
N ASP A 42 1.95 11.12 8.37
CA ASP A 42 1.56 12.19 7.44
C ASP A 42 2.81 12.85 6.86
N HIS A 43 2.84 13.03 5.55
CA HIS A 43 3.96 13.62 4.84
C HIS A 43 3.49 14.59 3.75
N PRO A 44 4.36 15.51 3.28
CA PRO A 44 4.07 16.36 2.14
C PRO A 44 3.68 15.54 0.90
N LEU A 45 2.83 16.12 0.04
CA LEU A 45 2.40 15.48 -1.20
C LEU A 45 3.61 15.04 -2.03
N ALA A 46 3.62 13.77 -2.40
CA ALA A 46 4.62 13.14 -3.24
C ALA A 46 3.95 12.16 -4.20
N PHE A 47 4.48 11.99 -5.41
CA PHE A 47 3.84 11.20 -6.46
C PHE A 47 4.60 9.93 -6.84
N THR A 48 5.85 9.80 -6.41
CA THR A 48 6.64 8.61 -6.65
C THR A 48 7.01 7.95 -5.33
N ALA A 49 7.16 6.64 -5.33
CA ALA A 49 7.55 5.90 -4.13
C ALA A 49 8.89 6.38 -3.54
N GLN A 50 9.82 6.86 -4.39
CA GLN A 50 11.08 7.45 -3.93
C GLN A 50 10.89 8.82 -3.27
N GLU A 51 10.04 9.68 -3.85
CA GLU A 51 9.71 10.97 -3.25
C GLU A 51 8.96 10.80 -1.93
N GLU A 52 8.07 9.82 -1.85
CA GLU A 52 7.32 9.52 -0.64
C GLU A 52 8.19 8.95 0.47
N ALA A 53 9.10 8.04 0.13
CA ALA A 53 10.11 7.55 1.07
C ALA A 53 10.95 8.72 1.64
N ALA A 54 11.38 9.65 0.79
CA ALA A 54 12.11 10.84 1.21
C ALA A 54 11.25 11.78 2.06
N ALA A 55 10.01 12.04 1.67
CA ALA A 55 9.08 12.93 2.38
C ALA A 55 8.68 12.40 3.77
N SER A 56 8.57 11.09 3.91
CA SER A 56 8.26 10.40 5.17
C SER A 56 9.50 10.07 6.02
N HIS A 57 10.70 10.39 5.53
CA HIS A 57 11.98 10.04 6.16
C HIS A 57 12.22 8.52 6.33
N VAL A 58 11.60 7.72 5.49
CA VAL A 58 11.78 6.26 5.44
C VAL A 58 12.80 5.92 4.35
N PRO A 59 13.82 5.09 4.64
CA PRO A 59 14.73 4.64 3.58
C PRO A 59 13.98 3.96 2.44
N GLY A 60 14.34 4.28 1.18
CA GLY A 60 13.64 3.76 0.01
C GLY A 60 13.61 2.22 -0.09
N ARG A 61 14.61 1.53 0.48
CA ARG A 61 14.61 0.06 0.54
C ARG A 61 13.54 -0.51 1.49
N HIS A 62 13.11 0.27 2.50
CA HIS A 62 12.04 -0.08 3.43
C HIS A 62 10.65 0.29 2.88
N TRP A 63 10.60 1.13 1.84
CA TRP A 63 9.35 1.53 1.23
C TRP A 63 8.84 0.45 0.28
N ALA A 64 7.71 -0.14 0.63
CA ALA A 64 7.01 -1.13 -0.16
C ALA A 64 6.10 -0.45 -1.18
N LYS A 65 6.56 -0.40 -2.43
CA LYS A 65 5.80 0.13 -3.56
C LYS A 65 4.86 -0.94 -4.09
N THR A 66 3.57 -0.65 -4.10
CA THR A 66 2.54 -1.55 -4.61
C THR A 66 2.22 -1.25 -6.08
N VAL A 67 2.23 -2.27 -6.90
CA VAL A 67 1.90 -2.22 -8.33
C VAL A 67 0.70 -3.11 -8.59
N ALA A 68 -0.37 -2.55 -9.15
CA ALA A 68 -1.52 -3.33 -9.60
C ALA A 68 -1.17 -4.06 -10.91
N VAL A 69 -1.40 -5.35 -10.93
CA VAL A 69 -1.14 -6.22 -12.10
C VAL A 69 -2.37 -7.05 -12.44
N LEU A 70 -2.45 -7.48 -13.69
CA LEU A 70 -3.42 -8.45 -14.16
C LEU A 70 -2.68 -9.74 -14.50
N VAL A 71 -3.07 -10.83 -13.87
CA VAL A 71 -2.57 -12.18 -14.14
C VAL A 71 -3.69 -12.96 -14.82
N GLU A 72 -3.56 -13.25 -16.10
CA GLU A 72 -4.64 -13.88 -16.90
C GLU A 72 -5.96 -13.10 -16.85
N GLY A 73 -5.87 -11.77 -16.75
CA GLY A 73 -7.01 -10.87 -16.60
C GLY A 73 -7.52 -10.69 -15.16
N GLU A 74 -7.03 -11.48 -14.20
CA GLU A 74 -7.41 -11.37 -12.81
C GLU A 74 -6.49 -10.40 -12.05
N PRO A 75 -7.04 -9.45 -11.26
CA PRO A 75 -6.26 -8.47 -10.55
C PRO A 75 -5.46 -9.09 -9.39
N ALA A 76 -4.24 -8.61 -9.23
CA ALA A 76 -3.34 -8.95 -8.13
C ALA A 76 -2.43 -7.77 -7.80
N LEU A 77 -1.76 -7.81 -6.68
CA LEU A 77 -0.78 -6.82 -6.26
C LEU A 77 0.63 -7.41 -6.31
N ALA A 78 1.57 -6.64 -6.87
CA ALA A 78 2.99 -6.94 -6.81
C ALA A 78 3.71 -5.84 -6.02
N VAL A 79 4.45 -6.21 -4.99
CA VAL A 79 5.07 -5.28 -4.04
C VAL A 79 6.58 -5.39 -4.14
N VAL A 80 7.23 -4.28 -4.43
CA VAL A 80 8.69 -4.19 -4.59
C VAL A 80 9.26 -2.99 -3.82
N PRO A 81 10.54 -2.99 -3.44
CA PRO A 81 11.14 -1.80 -2.83
C PRO A 81 11.09 -0.59 -3.76
N ALA A 82 10.91 0.61 -3.20
CA ALA A 82 10.90 1.86 -3.98
C ALA A 82 12.18 2.08 -4.80
N THR A 83 13.30 1.53 -4.35
CA THR A 83 14.59 1.59 -5.04
C THR A 83 14.73 0.65 -6.22
N ARG A 84 13.73 -0.21 -6.46
CA ARG A 84 13.76 -1.23 -7.51
C ARG A 84 12.53 -1.14 -8.41
N ARG A 85 12.56 -1.83 -9.53
CA ARG A 85 11.43 -1.96 -10.46
C ARG A 85 10.88 -3.37 -10.42
N LEU A 86 9.56 -3.49 -10.57
CA LEU A 86 8.92 -4.77 -10.85
C LEU A 86 9.45 -5.32 -12.19
N ASP A 87 9.89 -6.56 -12.18
CA ASP A 87 10.29 -7.33 -13.35
C ASP A 87 9.16 -8.30 -13.72
N LEU A 88 8.44 -7.98 -14.79
CA LEU A 88 7.30 -8.79 -15.22
C LEU A 88 7.70 -10.20 -15.67
N GLU A 89 8.91 -10.40 -16.21
CA GLU A 89 9.38 -11.74 -16.58
C GLU A 89 9.58 -12.63 -15.35
N LYS A 90 10.09 -12.06 -14.26
CA LYS A 90 10.19 -12.77 -12.98
C LYS A 90 8.80 -13.11 -12.44
N LEU A 91 7.87 -12.16 -12.48
CA LEU A 91 6.50 -12.39 -12.01
C LEU A 91 5.79 -13.46 -12.85
N ARG A 92 5.96 -13.48 -14.19
CA ARG A 92 5.44 -14.52 -15.07
C ARG A 92 5.91 -15.92 -14.67
N ARG A 93 7.19 -16.06 -14.35
CA ARG A 93 7.74 -17.35 -13.87
C ARG A 93 7.12 -17.76 -12.53
N VAL A 94 6.92 -16.83 -11.62
CA VAL A 94 6.33 -17.10 -10.30
C VAL A 94 4.89 -17.56 -10.41
N VAL A 95 4.09 -16.89 -11.24
CA VAL A 95 2.67 -17.24 -11.43
C VAL A 95 2.44 -18.37 -12.41
N GLY A 96 3.46 -18.74 -13.20
CA GLY A 96 3.36 -19.78 -14.23
C GLY A 96 2.49 -19.38 -15.42
N SER A 97 2.43 -18.10 -15.77
CA SER A 97 1.64 -17.56 -16.87
C SER A 97 2.41 -16.51 -17.67
N GLU A 98 2.30 -16.57 -19.00
CA GLU A 98 2.83 -15.55 -19.90
C GLU A 98 1.97 -14.28 -19.93
N THR A 99 0.71 -14.38 -19.52
CA THR A 99 -0.25 -13.27 -19.55
C THR A 99 -0.23 -12.53 -18.20
N VAL A 100 0.77 -11.67 -18.05
CA VAL A 100 0.91 -10.77 -16.89
C VAL A 100 1.16 -9.36 -17.40
N GLU A 101 0.32 -8.43 -16.97
CA GLU A 101 0.37 -7.02 -17.39
C GLU A 101 0.26 -6.10 -16.17
N ILE A 102 0.85 -4.90 -16.26
CA ILE A 102 0.55 -3.83 -15.30
C ILE A 102 -0.84 -3.28 -15.63
N ALA A 103 -1.68 -3.13 -14.61
CA ALA A 103 -3.01 -2.55 -14.78
C ALA A 103 -2.90 -1.11 -15.29
N ARG A 104 -3.70 -0.78 -16.31
CA ARG A 104 -3.79 0.58 -16.87
C ARG A 104 -4.57 1.49 -15.91
N GLU A 105 -4.40 2.79 -16.04
CA GLU A 105 -5.06 3.79 -15.20
C GLU A 105 -6.59 3.59 -15.13
N ALA A 106 -7.23 3.33 -16.26
CA ALA A 106 -8.69 3.10 -16.30
C ALA A 106 -9.10 1.82 -15.55
N GLU A 107 -8.28 0.77 -15.60
CA GLU A 107 -8.49 -0.48 -14.85
C GLU A 107 -8.26 -0.25 -13.36
N PHE A 108 -7.22 0.50 -13.01
CA PHE A 108 -6.92 0.87 -11.63
C PHE A 108 -8.09 1.58 -10.94
N GLN A 109 -8.69 2.59 -11.61
CA GLN A 109 -9.83 3.33 -11.06
C GLN A 109 -11.04 2.44 -10.77
N GLY A 110 -11.28 1.42 -11.59
CA GLY A 110 -12.34 0.45 -11.39
C GLY A 110 -12.04 -0.54 -10.24
N LEU A 111 -10.78 -0.91 -10.06
CA LEU A 111 -10.34 -1.88 -9.05
C LEU A 111 -10.18 -1.26 -7.65
N TYR A 112 -9.74 0.00 -7.59
CA TYR A 112 -9.40 0.71 -6.34
C TYR A 112 -10.07 2.08 -6.28
N PRO A 113 -11.40 2.15 -6.27
CA PRO A 113 -12.14 3.42 -6.37
C PRO A 113 -11.97 4.35 -5.16
N ASP A 114 -11.47 3.82 -4.05
CA ASP A 114 -11.21 4.53 -2.81
C ASP A 114 -9.73 4.91 -2.61
N CYS A 115 -8.90 4.72 -3.64
CA CYS A 115 -7.48 5.08 -3.63
C CYS A 115 -7.16 6.12 -4.69
N ASP A 116 -6.18 6.97 -4.40
CA ASP A 116 -5.49 7.74 -5.43
C ASP A 116 -4.67 6.79 -6.32
N LEU A 117 -4.49 7.16 -7.58
CA LEU A 117 -3.75 6.34 -8.54
C LEU A 117 -2.35 5.99 -8.03
N GLY A 118 -2.08 4.70 -7.88
CA GLY A 118 -0.80 4.19 -7.39
C GLY A 118 -0.61 4.21 -5.87
N ALA A 119 -1.62 4.63 -5.10
CA ALA A 119 -1.53 4.77 -3.64
C ALA A 119 -2.25 3.66 -2.85
N MET A 120 -2.61 2.54 -3.48
CA MET A 120 -3.21 1.43 -2.76
C MET A 120 -2.20 0.77 -1.81
N PRO A 121 -2.65 0.36 -0.61
CA PRO A 121 -1.82 -0.39 0.33
C PRO A 121 -1.54 -1.81 -0.19
N PRO A 122 -0.44 -2.45 0.25
CA PRO A 122 -0.05 -3.80 -0.21
C PRO A 122 -0.86 -4.93 0.44
N PHE A 123 -2.13 -4.70 0.71
CA PHE A 123 -3.06 -5.64 1.33
C PHE A 123 -4.12 -6.08 0.34
N GLY A 124 -3.76 -7.01 -0.55
CA GLY A 124 -4.66 -7.51 -1.60
C GLY A 124 -5.96 -8.10 -1.05
N GLU A 125 -5.93 -8.68 0.15
CA GLU A 125 -7.11 -9.25 0.79
C GLU A 125 -8.22 -8.21 1.01
N LEU A 126 -7.91 -6.91 1.20
CA LEU A 126 -8.92 -5.85 1.27
C LEU A 126 -9.76 -5.72 -0.01
N TYR A 127 -9.27 -6.28 -1.10
CA TYR A 127 -9.89 -6.28 -2.42
C TYR A 127 -10.16 -7.69 -2.96
N GLY A 128 -9.97 -8.73 -2.14
CA GLY A 128 -10.10 -10.12 -2.57
C GLY A 128 -9.04 -10.56 -3.59
N GLN A 129 -7.85 -9.96 -3.54
CA GLN A 129 -6.75 -10.17 -4.49
C GLN A 129 -5.54 -10.82 -3.82
N ARG A 130 -4.74 -11.54 -4.61
CA ARG A 130 -3.46 -12.06 -4.16
C ARG A 130 -2.41 -10.93 -4.09
N THR A 131 -1.50 -11.06 -3.15
CA THR A 131 -0.34 -10.17 -3.02
C THR A 131 0.93 -10.97 -3.20
N PHE A 132 1.78 -10.53 -4.14
CA PHE A 132 3.13 -11.03 -4.35
C PHE A 132 4.11 -10.00 -3.80
N ILE A 133 5.13 -10.42 -3.06
CA ILE A 133 6.10 -9.51 -2.47
C ILE A 133 7.52 -9.89 -2.85
N ASP A 134 8.32 -8.87 -3.19
CA ASP A 134 9.75 -9.09 -3.42
C ASP A 134 10.44 -9.56 -2.14
N GLU A 135 11.20 -10.63 -2.24
CA GLU A 135 11.86 -11.28 -1.10
C GLU A 135 12.84 -10.38 -0.37
N THR A 136 13.37 -9.32 -1.01
CA THR A 136 14.28 -8.38 -0.35
C THR A 136 13.58 -7.55 0.73
N LEU A 137 12.27 -7.34 0.65
CA LEU A 137 11.50 -6.68 1.71
C LEU A 137 11.38 -7.51 2.98
N ARG A 138 11.53 -8.84 2.89
CA ARG A 138 11.52 -9.73 4.07
C ARG A 138 12.76 -9.55 4.96
N GLU A 139 13.83 -9.00 4.41
CA GLU A 139 15.06 -8.73 5.16
C GLU A 139 14.95 -7.48 6.04
N GLU A 140 13.90 -6.67 5.83
CA GLU A 140 13.67 -5.45 6.58
C GLU A 140 12.84 -5.73 7.85
N GLU A 141 13.22 -5.11 8.96
CA GLU A 141 12.48 -5.23 10.22
C GLU A 141 11.13 -4.51 10.14
N ARG A 142 11.11 -3.36 9.47
CA ARG A 142 9.93 -2.52 9.26
C ARG A 142 9.82 -2.15 7.79
N ILE A 143 8.58 -2.02 7.32
CA ILE A 143 8.26 -1.51 5.98
C ILE A 143 7.25 -0.38 6.07
N ALA A 144 7.29 0.52 5.11
CA ALA A 144 6.31 1.59 4.96
C ALA A 144 5.64 1.53 3.59
N PHE A 145 4.41 1.96 3.50
CA PHE A 145 3.62 1.93 2.28
C PHE A 145 2.48 2.97 2.32
N HIS A 146 1.88 3.22 1.17
CA HIS A 146 0.71 4.10 1.06
C HIS A 146 -0.50 3.56 1.81
N ALA A 147 -1.31 4.47 2.32
CA ALA A 147 -2.58 4.17 2.98
C ALA A 147 -3.81 4.63 2.15
N GLY A 148 -3.69 4.72 0.84
CA GLY A 148 -4.77 5.08 -0.08
C GLY A 148 -4.63 6.45 -0.73
N ASP A 149 -3.73 7.30 -0.25
CA ASP A 149 -3.42 8.59 -0.82
C ASP A 149 -1.91 8.89 -0.84
N HIS A 150 -1.51 10.01 -1.45
CA HIS A 150 -0.12 10.43 -1.59
C HIS A 150 0.38 11.33 -0.44
N ARG A 151 -0.28 11.32 0.70
CA ARG A 151 0.07 12.11 1.89
C ARG A 151 0.16 11.29 3.17
N THR A 152 -0.40 10.09 3.15
CA THR A 152 -0.49 9.23 4.33
C THR A 152 0.22 7.90 4.06
N ALA A 153 1.18 7.59 4.90
CA ALA A 153 1.87 6.30 4.92
C ALA A 153 1.57 5.54 6.20
N ILE A 154 1.69 4.24 6.15
CA ILE A 154 1.76 3.38 7.32
C ILE A 154 3.12 2.74 7.35
N GLU A 155 3.78 2.78 8.52
CA GLU A 155 4.98 2.02 8.81
C GLU A 155 4.64 0.94 9.84
N MET A 156 5.03 -0.31 9.57
CA MET A 156 4.76 -1.42 10.47
C MET A 156 5.86 -2.47 10.44
N SER A 157 5.86 -3.36 11.43
CA SER A 157 6.79 -4.48 11.42
C SER A 157 6.50 -5.41 10.23
N TYR A 158 7.55 -5.89 9.57
CA TYR A 158 7.38 -6.83 8.46
C TYR A 158 6.72 -8.14 8.93
N THR A 159 7.04 -8.59 10.13
CA THR A 159 6.44 -9.81 10.70
C THR A 159 4.92 -9.71 10.82
N ASP A 160 4.40 -8.57 11.31
CA ASP A 160 2.96 -8.36 11.38
C ASP A 160 2.33 -8.22 10.00
N PHE A 161 3.00 -7.53 9.07
CA PHE A 161 2.56 -7.45 7.68
C PHE A 161 2.44 -8.86 7.05
N GLU A 162 3.47 -9.69 7.17
CA GLU A 162 3.47 -11.06 6.63
C GLU A 162 2.35 -11.91 7.24
N ARG A 163 2.14 -11.80 8.54
CA ARG A 163 1.08 -12.51 9.26
C ARG A 163 -0.33 -12.12 8.80
N LEU A 164 -0.54 -10.84 8.54
CA LEU A 164 -1.87 -10.30 8.18
C LEU A 164 -2.17 -10.38 6.69
N CYS A 165 -1.19 -10.13 5.85
CA CYS A 165 -1.34 -10.09 4.40
C CYS A 165 -1.16 -11.47 3.75
N GLU A 166 -0.43 -12.38 4.37
CA GLU A 166 -0.05 -13.68 3.83
C GLU A 166 0.46 -13.60 2.37
N PRO A 167 1.41 -12.69 2.07
CA PRO A 167 1.86 -12.48 0.71
C PRO A 167 2.67 -13.67 0.20
N VAL A 168 2.72 -13.84 -1.11
CA VAL A 168 3.60 -14.82 -1.76
C VAL A 168 4.97 -14.18 -1.99
N PRO A 169 6.03 -14.56 -1.25
CA PRO A 169 7.35 -14.01 -1.45
C PRO A 169 8.03 -14.63 -2.67
N ALA A 170 8.71 -13.81 -3.45
CA ALA A 170 9.48 -14.25 -4.61
C ALA A 170 10.50 -13.19 -5.04
N ASP A 171 11.43 -13.57 -5.90
CA ASP A 171 12.27 -12.61 -6.61
C ASP A 171 11.46 -11.93 -7.71
N LEU A 172 11.06 -10.68 -7.47
CA LEU A 172 10.15 -9.93 -8.36
C LEU A 172 10.78 -8.67 -8.94
N SER A 173 11.92 -8.23 -8.45
CA SER A 173 12.48 -6.95 -8.84
C SER A 173 13.76 -7.08 -9.65
N GLY A 174 13.94 -6.13 -10.57
CA GLY A 174 15.19 -5.90 -11.28
C GLY A 174 16.18 -5.07 -10.45
N PRO A 175 17.39 -4.83 -10.95
CA PRO A 175 18.37 -4.01 -10.27
C PRO A 175 17.84 -2.58 -10.04
N PRO A 176 18.42 -1.85 -9.07
CA PRO A 176 18.08 -0.45 -8.86
C PRO A 176 18.23 0.36 -10.16
N ARG A 177 17.35 1.36 -10.34
CA ARG A 177 17.55 2.31 -11.43
C ARG A 177 18.86 3.04 -11.18
N GLU A 178 19.78 2.98 -12.14
CA GLU A 178 20.86 3.95 -12.19
C GLU A 178 20.21 5.34 -12.34
N GLN A 179 20.55 6.24 -11.43
CA GLN A 179 20.18 7.65 -11.58
C GLN A 179 21.05 8.17 -12.75
N VAL A 180 20.39 8.44 -13.85
CA VAL A 180 21.01 9.15 -14.97
C VAL A 180 20.91 10.63 -14.69
#